data_58dd09162f78e17a5d9a3704e906077d
#
_entry.id   58dd09162f78e17a5d9a3704e906077d
#
_cell.length_a   1.000
_cell.length_b   1.000
_cell.length_c   1.000
_cell.angle_alpha   90.00
_cell.angle_beta   90.00
_cell.angle_gamma   90.00
#
_symmetry.space_group_name_H-M   'P 1'
#
loop_
_entity.id
_entity.type
_entity.pdbx_description
1 polymer ?
#
loop_
_entity_poly.entity_id
_entity_poly.type
_entity_poly.pdbx_seq_one_letter_code
_entity_poly.pdbx_strand_id
1 'polypeptide(L)'
;YWATFSNLKNDVTLSVPSGRKLYVYNATVSGGKLTLTQRNDNQVAKEEGVLLKTDVEYVNAKANKENVLPKASSDLVATQAETQIVTAETGYILYRLTYKNDTNKEGLGFYLGVDKANNSYDGTRLKATPGKAYLKVSENDAKAPSSEALTRSFVFGGGSETTGIEEITIMGTDVQRHGTIEGIFDLQGRKISNPTKGIYIKNNKKVVIK
;
A
#
# COMPACT_ATOMS: atom_id res chain seq x y z
N TYR A 1 -2.86 12.02 1.79
CA TYR A 1 -1.75 11.73 0.88
C TYR A 1 -1.11 10.40 1.22
N TRP A 2 -0.56 9.72 0.21
CA TRP A 2 0.25 8.53 0.35
C TRP A 2 1.56 8.71 -0.39
N ALA A 3 2.66 8.26 0.19
CA ALA A 3 3.98 8.29 -0.44
C ALA A 3 4.85 7.16 0.09
N THR A 4 5.80 6.69 -0.71
CA THR A 4 6.91 5.89 -0.19
C THR A 4 8.05 6.82 0.25
N PHE A 5 8.80 6.39 1.24
CA PHE A 5 9.93 7.15 1.76
C PHE A 5 11.10 6.21 2.09
N SER A 6 12.31 6.69 1.91
CA SER A 6 13.54 6.07 2.41
C SER A 6 14.62 7.12 2.65
N ASN A 7 15.58 6.81 3.53
CA ASN A 7 16.77 7.62 3.71
C ASN A 7 18.02 6.73 3.74
N LEU A 8 18.99 7.06 2.91
CA LEU A 8 20.21 6.27 2.76
C LEU A 8 21.33 6.68 3.72
N LYS A 9 21.26 7.88 4.32
CA LYS A 9 22.37 8.45 5.08
C LYS A 9 22.27 8.20 6.57
N ASN A 10 21.08 8.34 7.13
CA ASN A 10 20.86 8.32 8.57
C ASN A 10 19.55 7.63 8.92
N ASP A 11 19.45 7.14 10.15
CA ASP A 11 18.17 6.93 10.79
C ASP A 11 17.45 8.28 10.95
N VAL A 12 16.14 8.31 10.76
CA VAL A 12 15.36 9.55 10.85
C VAL A 12 14.12 9.38 11.69
N THR A 13 13.69 10.48 12.32
CA THR A 13 12.37 10.62 12.90
C THR A 13 11.53 11.51 12.00
N LEU A 14 10.36 11.01 11.59
CA LEU A 14 9.42 11.73 10.76
C LEU A 14 8.41 12.48 11.62
N SER A 15 8.01 13.67 11.17
CA SER A 15 7.02 14.49 11.87
C SER A 15 6.19 15.33 10.89
N VAL A 16 5.00 15.70 11.33
CA VAL A 16 4.10 16.66 10.66
C VAL A 16 3.76 17.78 11.62
N PRO A 17 3.22 18.92 11.15
CA PRO A 17 2.77 19.99 12.03
C PRO A 17 1.80 19.52 13.10
N SER A 18 1.77 20.21 14.24
CA SER A 18 0.87 19.89 15.36
C SER A 18 -0.59 19.80 14.90
N GLY A 19 -1.32 18.81 15.39
CA GLY A 19 -2.71 18.54 15.03
C GLY A 19 -2.91 17.81 13.70
N ARG A 20 -1.83 17.50 12.97
CA ARG A 20 -1.89 16.74 11.73
C ARG A 20 -1.54 15.27 11.95
N LYS A 21 -1.95 14.39 11.02
CA LYS A 21 -1.79 12.94 11.14
C LYS A 21 -0.70 12.43 10.22
N LEU A 22 0.17 11.58 10.78
CA LEU A 22 1.16 10.82 10.04
C LEU A 22 1.08 9.36 10.50
N TYR A 23 1.00 8.46 9.56
CA TYR A 23 1.08 7.03 9.78
C TYR A 23 2.21 6.46 8.93
N VAL A 24 3.03 5.61 9.54
CA VAL A 24 4.15 4.93 8.90
C VAL A 24 3.82 3.44 8.85
N TYR A 25 3.98 2.84 7.67
CA TYR A 25 3.67 1.43 7.46
C TYR A 25 4.86 0.68 6.88
N ASN A 26 5.03 -0.55 7.35
CA ASN A 26 5.74 -1.59 6.62
C ASN A 26 4.77 -2.27 5.67
N ALA A 27 5.28 -2.87 4.60
CA ALA A 27 4.46 -3.59 3.65
C ALA A 27 5.07 -4.97 3.40
N THR A 28 4.25 -5.99 3.45
CA THR A 28 4.62 -7.36 3.09
C THR A 28 3.61 -7.93 2.11
N VAL A 29 4.08 -8.79 1.21
CA VAL A 29 3.21 -9.47 0.24
C VAL A 29 3.36 -10.96 0.43
N SER A 30 2.25 -11.65 0.51
CA SER A 30 2.21 -13.12 0.55
C SER A 30 0.95 -13.63 -0.12
N GLY A 31 1.08 -14.63 -0.99
CA GLY A 31 -0.04 -15.23 -1.70
C GLY A 31 -0.87 -14.22 -2.49
N GLY A 32 -0.22 -13.27 -3.16
CA GLY A 32 -0.89 -12.22 -3.94
C GLY A 32 -1.62 -11.16 -3.13
N LYS A 33 -1.43 -11.11 -1.81
CA LYS A 33 -2.06 -10.14 -0.91
C LYS A 33 -1.02 -9.20 -0.30
N LEU A 34 -1.29 -7.89 -0.32
CA LEU A 34 -0.50 -6.87 0.36
C LEU A 34 -1.03 -6.66 1.77
N THR A 35 -0.15 -6.77 2.75
CA THR A 35 -0.42 -6.42 4.15
C THR A 35 0.35 -5.17 4.52
N LEU A 36 -0.34 -4.16 5.03
CA LEU A 36 0.25 -2.95 5.59
C LEU A 36 0.21 -3.03 7.11
N THR A 37 1.38 -3.04 7.73
CA THR A 37 1.50 -3.03 9.20
C THR A 37 1.88 -1.64 9.67
N GLN A 38 0.99 -0.98 10.39
CA GLN A 38 1.26 0.34 10.95
C GLN A 38 2.31 0.23 12.06
N ARG A 39 3.28 1.12 12.02
CA ARG A 39 4.30 1.24 13.09
C ARG A 39 3.74 2.04 14.26
N ASN A 40 4.23 1.71 15.45
CA ASN A 40 3.91 2.46 16.67
C ASN A 40 4.75 3.73 16.84
N ASP A 41 5.72 3.92 15.97
CA ASP A 41 6.63 5.07 15.94
C ASP A 41 6.76 5.65 14.54
N ASN A 42 7.30 6.85 14.47
CA ASN A 42 7.59 7.54 13.21
C ASN A 42 9.09 7.47 12.87
N GLN A 43 9.80 6.48 13.38
CA GLN A 43 11.23 6.31 13.12
C GLN A 43 11.44 5.41 11.89
N VAL A 44 12.41 5.76 11.07
CA VAL A 44 12.80 4.99 9.88
C VAL A 44 14.31 4.78 9.94
N ALA A 45 14.72 3.54 9.87
CA ALA A 45 16.13 3.18 9.88
C ALA A 45 16.80 3.62 8.56
N LYS A 46 18.11 3.81 8.62
CA LYS A 46 18.94 4.00 7.44
C LYS A 46 18.71 2.86 6.43
N GLU A 47 18.54 3.21 5.17
CA GLU A 47 18.30 2.25 4.07
C GLU A 47 17.04 1.39 4.26
N GLU A 48 16.07 1.86 5.03
CA GLU A 48 14.76 1.24 5.16
C GLU A 48 13.76 1.94 4.24
N GLY A 49 12.91 1.16 3.57
CA GLY A 49 11.78 1.66 2.82
C GLY A 49 10.50 1.60 3.65
N VAL A 50 9.71 2.67 3.66
CA VAL A 50 8.41 2.71 4.33
C VAL A 50 7.34 3.33 3.44
N LEU A 51 6.07 3.06 3.76
CA LEU A 51 4.92 3.72 3.18
C LEU A 51 4.36 4.71 4.19
N LEU A 52 4.10 5.92 3.74
CA LEU A 52 3.55 7.01 4.54
C LEU A 52 2.11 7.30 4.14
N LYS A 53 1.25 7.53 5.12
CA LYS A 53 -0.07 8.12 4.97
C LYS A 53 -0.16 9.37 5.83
N THR A 54 -0.56 10.50 5.24
CA THR A 54 -0.66 11.77 5.94
C THR A 54 -1.81 12.62 5.38
N ASP A 55 -2.29 13.58 6.17
CA ASP A 55 -3.27 14.59 5.77
C ASP A 55 -2.63 15.90 5.30
N VAL A 56 -1.29 15.94 5.18
CA VAL A 56 -0.52 17.08 4.69
C VAL A 56 0.37 16.71 3.51
N GLU A 57 0.78 17.68 2.71
CA GLU A 57 1.60 17.48 1.51
C GLU A 57 3.08 17.23 1.81
N TYR A 58 3.54 17.56 3.02
CA TYR A 58 4.94 17.40 3.38
C TYR A 58 5.12 16.75 4.75
N VAL A 59 6.20 16.05 4.91
CA VAL A 59 6.65 15.42 6.15
C VAL A 59 8.08 15.87 6.42
N ASN A 60 8.34 16.30 7.65
CA ASN A 60 9.68 16.65 8.07
C ASN A 60 10.44 15.38 8.48
N ALA A 61 11.70 15.27 8.08
CA ALA A 61 12.60 14.20 8.48
C ALA A 61 13.80 14.78 9.24
N LYS A 62 13.93 14.41 10.52
CA LYS A 62 15.06 14.81 11.36
C LYS A 62 16.00 13.63 11.54
N ALA A 63 17.28 13.83 11.22
CA ALA A 63 18.30 12.80 11.42
C ALA A 63 18.48 12.47 12.90
N ASN A 64 18.55 11.18 13.21
CA ASN A 64 18.88 10.65 14.53
C ASN A 64 20.38 10.39 14.57
N LYS A 65 21.09 11.06 15.46
CA LYS A 65 22.57 10.98 15.50
C LYS A 65 23.12 9.82 16.33
N GLU A 66 22.30 9.21 17.18
CA GLU A 66 22.78 8.36 18.29
C GLU A 66 22.24 6.93 18.31
N ASN A 67 21.31 6.57 17.44
CA ASN A 67 20.69 5.25 17.48
C ASN A 67 20.77 4.55 16.13
N VAL A 68 21.27 3.33 16.13
CA VAL A 68 21.12 2.41 15.00
C VAL A 68 19.76 1.71 15.19
N LEU A 69 18.78 2.11 14.43
CA LEU A 69 17.46 1.49 14.45
C LEU A 69 17.49 0.15 13.71
N PRO A 70 16.88 -0.90 14.26
CA PRO A 70 16.71 -2.13 13.51
C PRO A 70 15.72 -1.91 12.36
N LYS A 71 16.05 -2.42 11.18
CA LYS A 71 15.10 -2.44 10.05
C LYS A 71 13.96 -3.40 10.37
N ALA A 72 12.73 -2.96 10.13
CA ALA A 72 11.59 -3.84 10.26
C ALA A 72 11.47 -4.81 9.07
N SER A 73 10.80 -5.94 9.28
CA SER A 73 10.46 -6.85 8.19
C SER A 73 9.51 -6.16 7.22
N SER A 74 9.94 -6.00 5.97
CA SER A 74 9.16 -5.31 4.94
C SER A 74 9.70 -5.68 3.56
N ASP A 75 8.81 -5.76 2.57
CA ASP A 75 9.16 -5.91 1.15
C ASP A 75 9.43 -4.56 0.48
N LEU A 76 9.34 -3.46 1.23
CA LEU A 76 9.71 -2.14 0.76
C LEU A 76 11.23 -1.97 0.80
N VAL A 77 11.80 -1.72 -0.37
CA VAL A 77 13.25 -1.52 -0.57
C VAL A 77 13.53 -0.04 -0.80
N ALA A 78 14.52 0.50 -0.08
CA ALA A 78 14.99 1.86 -0.27
C ALA A 78 15.62 2.04 -1.66
N THR A 79 15.35 3.19 -2.30
CA THR A 79 16.00 3.55 -3.56
C THR A 79 17.41 4.07 -3.31
N GLN A 80 18.29 3.98 -4.34
CA GLN A 80 19.64 4.51 -4.27
C GLN A 80 19.69 6.05 -4.26
N ALA A 81 20.87 6.62 -4.05
CA ALA A 81 21.07 8.07 -3.97
C ALA A 81 20.78 8.81 -5.29
N GLU A 82 20.82 8.12 -6.41
CA GLU A 82 20.58 8.66 -7.73
C GLU A 82 19.40 7.98 -8.41
N THR A 83 18.76 8.69 -9.34
CA THR A 83 17.72 8.09 -10.18
C THR A 83 18.35 7.04 -11.09
N GLN A 84 17.85 5.81 -11.01
CA GLN A 84 18.37 4.69 -11.79
C GLN A 84 17.24 3.74 -12.24
N ILE A 85 17.57 2.93 -13.24
CA ILE A 85 16.75 1.77 -13.57
C ILE A 85 17.21 0.61 -12.68
N VAL A 86 16.28 0.12 -11.86
CA VAL A 86 16.46 -1.10 -11.07
C VAL A 86 15.96 -2.27 -11.90
N THR A 87 16.77 -3.32 -12.01
CA THR A 87 16.38 -4.60 -12.60
C THR A 87 16.11 -5.60 -11.49
N ALA A 88 15.01 -6.32 -11.57
CA ALA A 88 14.68 -7.37 -10.62
C ALA A 88 15.71 -8.49 -10.69
N GLU A 89 16.05 -9.05 -9.55
CA GLU A 89 16.76 -10.33 -9.48
C GLU A 89 15.84 -11.45 -9.98
N THR A 90 16.42 -12.54 -10.45
CA THR A 90 15.65 -13.71 -10.89
C THR A 90 14.72 -14.20 -9.77
N GLY A 91 13.45 -14.42 -10.09
CA GLY A 91 12.42 -14.84 -9.14
C GLY A 91 11.80 -13.72 -8.32
N TYR A 92 12.07 -12.45 -8.66
CA TYR A 92 11.46 -11.28 -8.03
C TYR A 92 10.74 -10.38 -9.02
N ILE A 93 9.72 -9.71 -8.52
CA ILE A 93 8.91 -8.71 -9.23
C ILE A 93 8.98 -7.38 -8.46
N LEU A 94 9.10 -6.29 -9.19
CA LEU A 94 9.18 -4.93 -8.65
C LEU A 94 7.84 -4.21 -8.86
N TYR A 95 7.38 -3.51 -7.83
CA TYR A 95 6.19 -2.66 -7.90
C TYR A 95 6.51 -1.25 -7.42
N ARG A 96 5.91 -0.26 -8.06
CA ARG A 96 6.01 1.15 -7.66
C ARG A 96 4.66 1.70 -7.19
N LEU A 97 4.69 2.60 -6.21
CA LEU A 97 3.51 3.36 -5.81
C LEU A 97 3.16 4.38 -6.90
N THR A 98 1.96 4.29 -7.42
CA THR A 98 1.45 5.23 -8.44
C THR A 98 -0.09 5.16 -8.49
N TYR A 99 -0.70 6.02 -9.29
CA TYR A 99 -2.12 5.93 -9.62
C TYR A 99 -2.33 5.06 -10.86
N LYS A 100 -3.47 4.36 -10.96
CA LYS A 100 -3.91 3.69 -12.19
C LYS A 100 -4.15 4.74 -13.29
N ASN A 101 -4.82 5.82 -12.91
CA ASN A 101 -5.01 7.00 -13.74
C ASN A 101 -4.37 8.21 -13.07
N ASP A 102 -3.26 8.67 -13.63
CA ASP A 102 -2.48 9.77 -13.06
C ASP A 102 -3.14 11.14 -13.28
N THR A 103 -4.02 11.25 -14.29
CA THR A 103 -4.69 12.51 -14.63
C THR A 103 -5.73 12.89 -13.57
N ASN A 104 -6.58 11.95 -13.17
CA ASN A 104 -7.64 12.17 -12.16
C ASN A 104 -7.30 11.61 -10.78
N LYS A 105 -6.07 11.10 -10.59
CA LYS A 105 -5.58 10.54 -9.31
C LYS A 105 -6.42 9.38 -8.76
N GLU A 106 -6.95 8.56 -9.64
CA GLU A 106 -7.73 7.37 -9.28
C GLU A 106 -6.86 6.12 -9.16
N GLY A 107 -7.31 5.19 -8.31
CA GLY A 107 -6.69 3.88 -8.17
C GLY A 107 -5.26 3.93 -7.67
N LEU A 108 -4.99 4.68 -6.60
CA LEU A 108 -3.67 4.68 -5.97
C LEU A 108 -3.33 3.29 -5.46
N GLY A 109 -2.10 2.83 -5.75
CA GLY A 109 -1.63 1.51 -5.36
C GLY A 109 -0.21 1.23 -5.79
N PHE A 110 0.25 0.02 -5.48
CA PHE A 110 1.49 -0.50 -6.03
C PHE A 110 1.18 -1.23 -7.35
N TYR A 111 1.81 -0.79 -8.43
CA TYR A 111 1.68 -1.37 -9.77
C TYR A 111 3.01 -1.91 -10.25
N LEU A 112 2.97 -2.90 -11.14
CA LEU A 112 4.17 -3.46 -11.75
C LEU A 112 5.14 -2.35 -12.19
N GLY A 113 6.41 -2.57 -11.95
CA GLY A 113 7.48 -1.70 -12.41
C GLY A 113 7.45 -1.53 -13.93
N VAL A 114 7.80 -0.33 -14.38
CA VAL A 114 7.81 0.03 -15.79
C VAL A 114 9.13 0.71 -16.14
N ASP A 115 9.75 0.24 -17.19
CA ASP A 115 10.85 0.89 -17.90
C ASP A 115 10.48 1.08 -19.37
N LYS A 116 9.90 2.23 -19.67
CA LYS A 116 9.41 2.56 -21.03
C LYS A 116 10.52 2.56 -22.08
N ALA A 117 11.75 2.94 -21.69
CA ALA A 117 12.88 2.99 -22.61
C ALA A 117 13.27 1.60 -23.15
N ASN A 118 13.01 0.56 -22.33
CA ASN A 118 13.29 -0.83 -22.69
C ASN A 118 12.02 -1.65 -22.93
N ASN A 119 10.87 -1.00 -23.10
CA ASN A 119 9.57 -1.64 -23.33
C ASN A 119 9.20 -2.71 -22.29
N SER A 120 9.62 -2.51 -21.01
CA SER A 120 9.32 -3.41 -19.90
C SER A 120 8.13 -2.87 -19.10
N TYR A 121 7.07 -3.70 -18.95
CA TYR A 121 5.81 -3.38 -18.26
C TYR A 121 5.38 -4.52 -17.32
N ASP A 122 6.28 -5.41 -16.99
CA ASP A 122 6.04 -6.69 -16.33
C ASP A 122 6.59 -6.75 -14.90
N GLY A 123 7.14 -5.66 -14.40
CA GLY A 123 7.75 -5.60 -13.07
C GLY A 123 9.19 -6.11 -13.02
N THR A 124 9.79 -6.52 -14.14
CA THR A 124 11.22 -6.90 -14.18
C THR A 124 12.14 -5.69 -14.07
N ARG A 125 11.63 -4.48 -14.39
CA ARG A 125 12.40 -3.23 -14.32
C ARG A 125 11.53 -2.07 -13.83
N LEU A 126 12.13 -1.14 -13.11
CA LEU A 126 11.48 0.12 -12.74
C LEU A 126 12.48 1.28 -12.66
N LYS A 127 12.00 2.49 -12.91
CA LYS A 127 12.73 3.72 -12.62
C LYS A 127 12.59 4.08 -11.15
N ALA A 128 13.66 3.93 -10.38
CA ALA A 128 13.73 4.30 -8.98
C ALA A 128 14.13 5.77 -8.83
N THR A 129 13.46 6.49 -7.94
CA THR A 129 13.73 7.91 -7.63
C THR A 129 14.30 8.02 -6.23
N PRO A 130 15.35 8.82 -5.98
CA PRO A 130 15.95 8.99 -4.65
C PRO A 130 14.94 9.37 -3.57
N GLY A 131 15.13 8.86 -2.35
CA GLY A 131 14.28 9.14 -1.20
C GLY A 131 12.91 8.47 -1.24
N LYS A 132 12.69 7.58 -2.20
CA LYS A 132 11.47 6.76 -2.33
C LYS A 132 11.76 5.30 -1.95
N ALA A 133 10.74 4.48 -1.97
CA ALA A 133 10.86 3.04 -1.88
C ALA A 133 9.97 2.36 -2.92
N TYR A 134 10.29 1.13 -3.25
CA TYR A 134 9.50 0.26 -4.12
C TYR A 134 9.30 -1.10 -3.43
N LEU A 135 8.27 -1.84 -3.82
CA LEU A 135 8.11 -3.22 -3.38
C LEU A 135 8.97 -4.16 -4.24
N LYS A 136 9.70 -5.06 -3.58
CA LYS A 136 10.42 -6.18 -4.19
C LYS A 136 9.81 -7.45 -3.62
N VAL A 137 9.06 -8.18 -4.42
CA VAL A 137 8.26 -9.32 -4.00
C VAL A 137 8.74 -10.56 -4.74
N SER A 138 8.85 -11.71 -4.07
CA SER A 138 9.12 -12.96 -4.77
C SER A 138 7.98 -13.30 -5.73
N GLU A 139 8.27 -13.92 -6.87
CA GLU A 139 7.23 -14.32 -7.82
C GLU A 139 6.18 -15.23 -7.19
N ASN A 140 6.57 -16.08 -6.25
CA ASN A 140 5.67 -16.97 -5.54
C ASN A 140 4.70 -16.19 -4.63
N ASP A 141 5.20 -15.20 -3.89
CA ASP A 141 4.37 -14.34 -3.03
C ASP A 141 3.50 -13.37 -3.83
N ALA A 142 3.93 -13.01 -5.03
CA ALA A 142 3.18 -12.15 -5.94
C ALA A 142 1.99 -12.88 -6.61
N LYS A 143 1.92 -14.21 -6.56
CA LYS A 143 0.82 -15.00 -7.11
C LYS A 143 -0.27 -15.23 -6.07
N ALA A 144 -1.53 -15.16 -6.50
CA ALA A 144 -2.64 -15.58 -5.66
C ALA A 144 -2.65 -17.11 -5.53
N PRO A 145 -3.07 -17.68 -4.37
CA PRO A 145 -3.04 -19.12 -4.13
C PRO A 145 -3.80 -19.98 -5.16
N SER A 146 -4.79 -19.39 -5.81
CA SER A 146 -5.61 -20.06 -6.83
C SER A 146 -5.22 -19.72 -8.27
N SER A 147 -4.11 -19.03 -8.50
CA SER A 147 -3.72 -18.53 -9.80
C SER A 147 -2.21 -18.61 -10.02
N GLU A 148 -1.81 -19.12 -11.19
CA GLU A 148 -0.42 -19.04 -11.66
C GLU A 148 -0.04 -17.62 -12.13
N ALA A 149 -1.04 -16.73 -12.29
CA ALA A 149 -0.82 -15.39 -12.76
C ALA A 149 -0.31 -14.47 -11.65
N LEU A 150 0.66 -13.60 -11.99
CA LEU A 150 1.16 -12.57 -11.10
C LEU A 150 0.08 -11.51 -10.82
N THR A 151 -0.01 -11.09 -9.58
CA THR A 151 -0.80 -9.92 -9.19
C THR A 151 -0.23 -8.66 -9.83
N ARG A 152 -1.01 -7.98 -10.67
CA ARG A 152 -0.54 -6.81 -11.44
C ARG A 152 -0.51 -5.52 -10.62
N SER A 153 -1.31 -5.44 -9.58
CA SER A 153 -1.39 -4.24 -8.73
C SER A 153 -1.97 -4.54 -7.36
N PHE A 154 -1.61 -3.69 -6.39
CA PHE A 154 -2.13 -3.65 -5.03
C PHE A 154 -2.76 -2.28 -4.78
N VAL A 155 -4.07 -2.15 -4.97
CA VAL A 155 -4.78 -0.86 -4.97
C VAL A 155 -5.30 -0.52 -3.57
N PHE A 156 -5.13 0.72 -3.13
CA PHE A 156 -5.62 1.23 -1.85
C PHE A 156 -7.04 1.77 -1.98
N GLY A 157 -7.94 1.31 -1.12
CA GLY A 157 -9.30 1.86 -1.05
C GLY A 157 -10.19 1.47 -2.24
N GLY A 158 -10.83 0.37 -2.10
CA GLY A 158 -11.96 -0.19 -2.80
C GLY A 158 -12.50 0.53 -4.04
N GLY A 159 -12.17 0.01 -5.17
CA GLY A 159 -12.94 0.15 -6.40
C GLY A 159 -12.92 -1.21 -7.07
N SER A 160 -14.08 -1.77 -7.28
CA SER A 160 -14.30 -3.04 -7.93
C SER A 160 -13.67 -3.06 -9.31
N GLU A 161 -12.46 -3.58 -9.41
CA GLU A 161 -11.98 -4.22 -10.63
C GLU A 161 -11.04 -5.34 -10.27
N THR A 162 -11.54 -6.53 -10.42
CA THR A 162 -10.94 -7.82 -10.15
C THR A 162 -9.74 -8.09 -11.04
N THR A 163 -8.54 -7.90 -10.48
CA THR A 163 -7.39 -8.69 -10.85
C THR A 163 -6.52 -8.90 -9.61
N GLY A 164 -6.93 -9.86 -8.78
CA GLY A 164 -6.02 -10.49 -7.84
C GLY A 164 -5.85 -9.87 -6.46
N ILE A 165 -6.66 -8.87 -6.03
CA ILE A 165 -6.63 -8.45 -4.63
C ILE A 165 -8.02 -8.37 -4.07
N GLU A 166 -8.27 -9.25 -3.14
CA GLU A 166 -9.49 -9.22 -2.35
C GLU A 166 -9.34 -8.38 -1.08
N GLU A 167 -8.12 -8.06 -0.62
CA GLU A 167 -7.95 -7.38 0.65
C GLU A 167 -6.57 -6.74 0.84
N ILE A 168 -6.54 -5.45 1.21
CA ILE A 168 -5.39 -4.83 1.88
C ILE A 168 -5.68 -4.87 3.36
N THR A 169 -4.95 -5.68 4.09
CA THR A 169 -5.05 -5.73 5.55
C THR A 169 -4.17 -4.64 6.15
N ILE A 170 -4.76 -3.66 6.81
CA ILE A 170 -4.04 -2.66 7.60
C ILE A 170 -4.06 -3.12 9.05
N MET A 171 -2.91 -3.52 9.58
CA MET A 171 -2.75 -3.89 10.99
C MET A 171 -2.17 -2.71 11.77
N GLY A 172 -2.85 -2.27 12.80
CA GLY A 172 -2.40 -1.17 13.67
C GLY A 172 -3.44 -0.83 14.74
N THR A 173 -3.01 -0.13 15.78
CA THR A 173 -3.82 0.14 16.97
C THR A 173 -4.88 1.23 16.78
N ASP A 174 -4.85 1.97 15.68
CA ASP A 174 -5.74 3.11 15.44
C ASP A 174 -6.67 2.91 14.22
N VAL A 175 -7.05 1.67 13.97
CA VAL A 175 -8.24 1.41 13.17
C VAL A 175 -9.43 1.85 14.04
N GLN A 176 -9.86 3.11 13.88
CA GLN A 176 -11.28 3.35 14.13
C GLN A 176 -12.00 2.33 13.25
N ARG A 177 -12.39 1.22 13.87
CA ARG A 177 -13.41 0.35 13.31
C ARG A 177 -14.54 1.30 12.94
N HIS A 178 -14.74 1.53 11.67
CA HIS A 178 -16.09 1.78 11.21
C HIS A 178 -16.83 0.55 11.72
N GLY A 179 -17.50 0.73 12.85
CA GLY A 179 -18.25 -0.31 13.51
C GLY A 179 -19.08 -0.97 12.43
N THR A 180 -19.17 -2.26 12.47
CA THR A 180 -20.08 -3.02 11.62
C THR A 180 -21.38 -2.25 11.66
N ILE A 181 -21.76 -1.63 10.52
CA ILE A 181 -22.99 -0.84 10.48
C ILE A 181 -24.10 -1.86 10.69
N GLU A 182 -24.54 -2.01 11.93
CA GLU A 182 -25.60 -2.94 12.27
C GLU A 182 -26.89 -2.47 11.61
N GLY A 183 -27.42 -3.29 10.72
CA GLY A 183 -28.66 -3.02 10.03
C GLY A 183 -28.70 -3.61 8.63
N ILE A 184 -29.88 -3.53 8.05
CA ILE A 184 -30.12 -3.86 6.65
C ILE A 184 -30.30 -2.55 5.89
N PHE A 185 -29.58 -2.40 4.78
CA PHE A 185 -29.60 -1.20 3.97
C PHE A 185 -30.03 -1.53 2.54
N ASP A 186 -30.75 -0.63 1.89
CA ASP A 186 -31.02 -0.74 0.46
C ASP A 186 -29.76 -0.41 -0.37
N LEU A 187 -29.85 -0.57 -1.68
CA LEU A 187 -28.76 -0.28 -2.60
C LEU A 187 -28.40 1.22 -2.69
N GLN A 188 -29.24 2.11 -2.15
CA GLN A 188 -28.99 3.54 -2.01
C GLN A 188 -28.37 3.91 -0.65
N GLY A 189 -28.11 2.90 0.23
CA GLY A 189 -27.49 3.13 1.54
C GLY A 189 -28.47 3.57 2.64
N ARG A 190 -29.79 3.53 2.43
CA ARG A 190 -30.81 3.87 3.44
C ARG A 190 -31.07 2.66 4.33
N LYS A 191 -31.07 2.87 5.65
CA LYS A 191 -31.39 1.81 6.62
C LYS A 191 -32.85 1.39 6.53
N ILE A 192 -33.09 0.09 6.40
CA ILE A 192 -34.42 -0.50 6.27
C ILE A 192 -34.75 -1.27 7.54
N SER A 193 -35.81 -0.87 8.22
CA SER A 193 -36.27 -1.54 9.46
C SER A 193 -37.03 -2.83 9.19
N ASN A 194 -37.83 -2.87 8.11
CA ASN A 194 -38.62 -4.02 7.71
C ASN A 194 -38.34 -4.36 6.22
N PRO A 195 -37.30 -5.15 5.95
CA PRO A 195 -36.96 -5.50 4.59
C PRO A 195 -38.00 -6.46 4.00
N THR A 196 -38.50 -6.13 2.85
CA THR A 196 -39.38 -6.98 2.02
C THR A 196 -38.53 -7.77 1.03
N LYS A 197 -39.18 -8.57 0.17
CA LYS A 197 -38.47 -9.30 -0.91
C LYS A 197 -37.59 -8.36 -1.73
N GLY A 198 -36.28 -8.63 -1.82
CA GLY A 198 -35.36 -7.77 -2.55
C GLY A 198 -33.87 -8.03 -2.24
N ILE A 199 -33.02 -7.14 -2.77
CA ILE A 199 -31.57 -7.17 -2.56
C ILE A 199 -31.21 -6.06 -1.59
N TYR A 200 -30.42 -6.41 -0.57
CA TYR A 200 -30.01 -5.53 0.52
C TYR A 200 -28.53 -5.70 0.85
N ILE A 201 -27.99 -4.78 1.64
CA ILE A 201 -26.65 -4.86 2.23
C ILE A 201 -26.83 -5.07 3.73
N LYS A 202 -26.23 -6.15 4.28
CA LYS A 202 -26.17 -6.43 5.72
C LYS A 202 -24.73 -6.81 6.08
N ASN A 203 -24.15 -6.13 7.06
CA ASN A 203 -22.78 -6.37 7.51
C ASN A 203 -21.77 -6.34 6.33
N ASN A 204 -21.88 -5.34 5.49
CA ASN A 204 -21.09 -5.14 4.25
C ASN A 204 -21.21 -6.29 3.22
N LYS A 205 -22.20 -7.16 3.34
CA LYS A 205 -22.43 -8.26 2.38
C LYS A 205 -23.80 -8.09 1.70
N LYS A 206 -23.84 -8.44 0.41
CA LYS A 206 -25.10 -8.50 -0.35
C LYS A 206 -25.95 -9.65 0.17
N VAL A 207 -27.21 -9.37 0.51
CA VAL A 207 -28.21 -10.34 0.99
C VAL A 207 -29.42 -10.29 0.10
N VAL A 208 -29.97 -11.44 -0.26
CA VAL A 208 -31.23 -11.56 -1.02
C VAL A 208 -32.29 -12.07 -0.06
N ILE A 209 -33.35 -11.29 0.13
CA ILE A 209 -34.55 -11.71 0.87
C ILE A 209 -35.57 -12.19 -0.15
N LYS A 210 -36.00 -13.43 -0.03
CA LYS A 210 -36.94 -14.11 -0.94
C LYS A 210 -38.39 -13.95 -0.46
#